data_1948ce284064ce9228d00e8915aa3887
#
_entry.id   1948ce284064ce9228d00e8915aa3887
#
_cell.length_a   1.000
_cell.length_b   1.000
_cell.length_c   1.000
_cell.angle_alpha   90.00
_cell.angle_beta   90.00
_cell.angle_gamma   90.00
#
_symmetry.space_group_name_H-M   'P 1'
#
loop_
_entity.id
_entity.type
_entity.pdbx_description
1 polymer ?
#
loop_
_entity_poly.entity_id
_entity_poly.type
_entity_poly.pdbx_seq_one_letter_code
_entity_poly.pdbx_strand_id
1 'polypeptide(L)'
;MQFDLVLTGGDVIDPAAGLRGMMDIGIAGGKIAAVAPSLAGNPARKTIDAKGRLVMPGLVDIHAHVFVNAHDMGGRTDQICGCSGVTTLCDAGSAGSSNFAGLRHVLDTEVRTRVRAFVNLSAIGITGTSRGGELSHFPYADPEGCARTIVENPDLAIGVKLRFGPGLVWEYSAEPVKLARRTADMAGGVPMMMHITDSPIPLPALIEHMKPGDIVTHCYHGRAHGIMGQEKQFLLKEVVEAQRAGIIFDCAHGRNHFNFRMIERALDQGFLPDTISTDLTVTTATQGPVWDLPTTMSKLLHFGLPLEEIVRRSTAAPARIMGLEGTVGSLRPGANADISVFELREGAFELRDSDGDTIVAKRRLLAHLTMKDGRVCYERPEGT
;
A
#
# COMPACT_ATOMS: atom_id res chain seq x y z
N MET A 1 24.81 2.25 26.07
CA MET A 1 23.34 2.51 25.96
C MET A 1 22.63 1.23 26.34
N GLN A 2 21.57 1.30 27.13
CA GLN A 2 20.76 0.11 27.45
C GLN A 2 19.61 0.01 26.46
N PHE A 3 19.41 -1.16 25.85
CA PHE A 3 18.33 -1.42 24.92
C PHE A 3 17.20 -2.21 25.59
N ASP A 4 15.97 -1.98 25.17
CA ASP A 4 14.84 -2.83 25.53
C ASP A 4 14.91 -4.14 24.75
N LEU A 5 15.35 -4.08 23.49
CA LEU A 5 15.52 -5.21 22.62
C LEU A 5 16.66 -4.96 21.63
N VAL A 6 17.44 -6.01 21.32
CA VAL A 6 18.38 -6.02 20.19
C VAL A 6 18.01 -7.14 19.23
N LEU A 7 17.84 -6.79 17.95
CA LEU A 7 17.77 -7.74 16.84
C LEU A 7 19.18 -7.94 16.31
N THR A 8 19.68 -9.19 16.29
CA THR A 8 21.09 -9.47 15.98
C THR A 8 21.27 -10.20 14.65
N GLY A 9 22.31 -9.82 13.90
CA GLY A 9 22.84 -10.56 12.77
C GLY A 9 21.89 -10.67 11.57
N GLY A 10 20.96 -9.74 11.40
CA GLY A 10 20.07 -9.71 10.25
C GLY A 10 20.71 -9.11 9.00
N ASP A 11 20.34 -9.59 7.80
CA ASP A 11 20.68 -8.93 6.53
C ASP A 11 19.76 -7.75 6.32
N VAL A 12 20.19 -6.55 6.74
CA VAL A 12 19.38 -5.33 6.75
C VAL A 12 19.29 -4.74 5.34
N ILE A 13 18.08 -4.37 4.95
CA ILE A 13 17.78 -3.65 3.71
C ILE A 13 16.90 -2.45 4.05
N ASP A 14 17.49 -1.26 4.06
CA ASP A 14 16.75 0.00 4.17
C ASP A 14 17.33 1.02 3.18
N PRO A 15 16.77 1.12 1.97
CA PRO A 15 17.25 2.05 0.95
C PRO A 15 17.11 3.53 1.36
N ALA A 16 16.13 3.86 2.19
CA ALA A 16 15.90 5.23 2.65
C ALA A 16 16.97 5.71 3.64
N ALA A 17 17.55 4.79 4.42
CA ALA A 17 18.66 5.07 5.32
C ALA A 17 20.02 4.76 4.69
N GLY A 18 20.07 4.20 3.46
CA GLY A 18 21.29 3.73 2.83
C GLY A 18 21.92 2.51 3.53
N LEU A 19 21.12 1.71 4.24
CA LEU A 19 21.59 0.55 4.98
C LEU A 19 21.46 -0.72 4.13
N ARG A 20 22.54 -1.49 4.07
CA ARG A 20 22.60 -2.77 3.39
C ARG A 20 23.68 -3.67 4.01
N GLY A 21 23.30 -4.88 4.41
CA GLY A 21 24.20 -5.92 4.91
C GLY A 21 23.91 -6.38 6.33
N MET A 22 24.83 -7.21 6.86
CA MET A 22 24.68 -7.81 8.19
C MET A 22 24.81 -6.76 9.30
N MET A 23 23.75 -6.56 10.08
CA MET A 23 23.68 -5.53 11.13
C MET A 23 22.86 -6.00 12.32
N ASP A 24 23.14 -5.36 13.48
CA ASP A 24 22.31 -5.41 14.67
C ASP A 24 21.46 -4.13 14.76
N ILE A 25 20.25 -4.27 15.30
CA ILE A 25 19.32 -3.16 15.52
C ILE A 25 18.97 -3.09 17.00
N GLY A 26 19.35 -1.98 17.65
CA GLY A 26 19.02 -1.70 19.04
C GLY A 26 17.75 -0.85 19.16
N ILE A 27 16.84 -1.27 20.02
CA ILE A 27 15.53 -0.65 20.25
C ILE A 27 15.45 -0.17 21.68
N ALA A 28 15.00 1.06 21.88
CA ALA A 28 14.73 1.64 23.20
C ALA A 28 13.49 2.55 23.13
N GLY A 29 12.58 2.42 24.09
CA GLY A 29 11.36 3.23 24.16
C GLY A 29 10.47 3.16 22.93
N GLY A 30 10.42 2.00 22.25
CA GLY A 30 9.64 1.81 21.02
C GLY A 30 10.23 2.46 19.78
N LYS A 31 11.47 2.95 19.85
CA LYS A 31 12.18 3.61 18.74
C LYS A 31 13.43 2.84 18.35
N ILE A 32 13.85 2.99 17.09
CA ILE A 32 15.19 2.58 16.65
C ILE A 32 16.18 3.48 17.38
N ALA A 33 17.02 2.90 18.20
CA ALA A 33 18.05 3.63 18.97
C ALA A 33 19.43 3.57 18.30
N ALA A 34 19.74 2.43 17.65
CA ALA A 34 21.00 2.25 16.94
C ALA A 34 20.87 1.18 15.85
N VAL A 35 21.60 1.34 14.76
CA VAL A 35 21.86 0.29 13.75
C VAL A 35 23.35 0.27 13.50
N ALA A 36 23.99 -0.89 13.68
CA ALA A 36 25.43 -1.05 13.55
C ALA A 36 25.81 -2.48 13.12
N PRO A 37 27.01 -2.69 12.55
CA PRO A 37 27.48 -4.03 12.23
C PRO A 37 27.50 -4.98 13.43
N SER A 38 27.69 -4.44 14.64
CA SER A 38 27.53 -5.20 15.88
C SER A 38 27.16 -4.25 17.04
N LEU A 39 26.25 -4.68 17.89
CA LEU A 39 25.91 -4.05 19.16
C LEU A 39 26.33 -4.94 20.35
N ALA A 40 27.22 -5.91 20.12
CA ALA A 40 27.78 -6.76 21.16
C ALA A 40 28.39 -5.91 22.31
N GLY A 41 28.17 -6.35 23.54
CA GLY A 41 28.65 -5.60 24.73
C GLY A 41 27.70 -4.50 25.23
N ASN A 42 26.65 -4.17 24.48
CA ASN A 42 25.61 -3.28 25.02
C ASN A 42 24.53 -4.11 25.75
N PRO A 43 24.13 -3.73 26.98
CA PRO A 43 23.11 -4.46 27.71
C PRO A 43 21.74 -4.34 27.01
N ALA A 44 21.06 -5.46 26.83
CA ALA A 44 19.70 -5.54 26.31
C ALA A 44 18.83 -6.41 27.22
N ARG A 45 17.57 -6.03 27.39
CA ARG A 45 16.61 -6.84 28.15
C ARG A 45 16.19 -8.10 27.40
N LYS A 46 16.12 -8.02 26.08
CA LYS A 46 15.78 -9.12 25.18
C LYS A 46 16.65 -9.07 23.94
N THR A 47 17.02 -10.26 23.44
CA THR A 47 17.71 -10.41 22.14
C THR A 47 16.89 -11.32 21.24
N ILE A 48 16.77 -10.98 19.96
CA ILE A 48 16.14 -11.79 18.92
C ILE A 48 17.20 -12.06 17.86
N ASP A 49 17.43 -13.33 17.55
CA ASP A 49 18.35 -13.74 16.48
C ASP A 49 17.65 -13.62 15.11
N ALA A 50 18.20 -12.81 14.23
CA ALA A 50 17.74 -12.64 12.85
C ALA A 50 18.73 -13.19 11.81
N LYS A 51 19.68 -14.02 12.22
CA LYS A 51 20.67 -14.63 11.33
C LYS A 51 20.01 -15.36 10.17
N GLY A 52 20.51 -15.14 8.95
CA GLY A 52 19.98 -15.74 7.74
C GLY A 52 18.63 -15.21 7.30
N ARG A 53 18.17 -14.12 7.91
CA ARG A 53 16.90 -13.44 7.58
C ARG A 53 17.14 -12.06 7.01
N LEU A 54 16.26 -11.65 6.10
CA LEU A 54 16.18 -10.25 5.66
C LEU A 54 15.47 -9.43 6.73
N VAL A 55 16.04 -8.28 7.06
CA VAL A 55 15.44 -7.32 8.01
C VAL A 55 15.24 -6.01 7.28
N MET A 56 14.02 -5.52 7.29
CA MET A 56 13.64 -4.26 6.63
C MET A 56 12.71 -3.44 7.51
N PRO A 57 12.50 -2.14 7.21
CA PRO A 57 11.48 -1.36 7.87
C PRO A 57 10.13 -2.07 7.82
N GLY A 58 9.28 -1.88 8.81
CA GLY A 58 7.91 -2.35 8.78
C GLY A 58 7.24 -1.94 7.47
N LEU A 59 6.61 -2.90 6.80
CA LEU A 59 5.97 -2.64 5.51
C LEU A 59 4.83 -1.63 5.67
N VAL A 60 4.66 -0.81 4.64
CA VAL A 60 3.63 0.22 4.53
C VAL A 60 2.78 -0.09 3.29
N ASP A 61 1.53 -0.48 3.50
CA ASP A 61 0.57 -0.77 2.43
C ASP A 61 -0.36 0.41 2.22
N ILE A 62 -0.21 1.13 1.10
CA ILE A 62 -0.97 2.36 0.84
C ILE A 62 -2.40 2.08 0.33
N HIS A 63 -2.78 0.82 0.10
CA HIS A 63 -4.06 0.50 -0.48
C HIS A 63 -4.63 -0.82 0.07
N ALA A 64 -5.59 -0.72 0.98
CA ALA A 64 -6.42 -1.83 1.42
C ALA A 64 -7.81 -1.35 1.86
N HIS A 65 -8.72 -2.27 2.15
CA HIS A 65 -10.08 -1.99 2.60
C HIS A 65 -10.34 -2.64 3.96
N VAL A 66 -10.42 -1.81 5.02
CA VAL A 66 -10.41 -2.28 6.41
C VAL A 66 -11.59 -1.79 7.25
N PHE A 67 -12.60 -1.23 6.62
CA PHE A 67 -13.84 -0.88 7.30
C PHE A 67 -14.72 -2.14 7.49
N VAL A 68 -14.35 -2.94 8.47
CA VAL A 68 -15.01 -4.21 8.78
C VAL A 68 -16.49 -4.00 9.10
N ASN A 69 -17.34 -4.95 8.66
CA ASN A 69 -18.80 -4.95 8.84
C ASN A 69 -19.57 -3.80 8.17
N ALA A 70 -18.90 -2.84 7.51
CA ALA A 70 -19.59 -1.78 6.79
C ALA A 70 -19.88 -2.13 5.33
N HIS A 71 -19.12 -3.04 4.78
CA HIS A 71 -19.26 -3.59 3.43
C HIS A 71 -18.64 -4.99 3.35
N ASP A 72 -18.96 -5.73 2.27
CA ASP A 72 -18.57 -7.12 2.06
C ASP A 72 -17.07 -7.35 1.79
N MET A 73 -16.31 -6.28 1.51
CA MET A 73 -14.87 -6.35 1.25
C MET A 73 -14.02 -6.09 2.50
N GLY A 74 -14.57 -5.49 3.56
CA GLY A 74 -13.83 -5.04 4.74
C GLY A 74 -13.19 -6.19 5.51
N GLY A 75 -11.87 -6.17 5.61
CA GLY A 75 -11.09 -7.13 6.40
C GLY A 75 -10.67 -6.60 7.76
N ARG A 76 -10.48 -7.51 8.73
CA ARG A 76 -9.89 -7.15 10.04
C ARG A 76 -8.41 -6.85 9.88
N THR A 77 -8.03 -5.60 10.07
CA THR A 77 -6.69 -5.06 9.81
C THR A 77 -5.58 -5.90 10.44
N ASP A 78 -5.64 -6.17 11.74
CA ASP A 78 -4.57 -6.88 12.45
C ASP A 78 -4.46 -8.36 12.03
N GLN A 79 -5.55 -8.97 11.54
CA GLN A 79 -5.53 -10.34 11.04
C GLN A 79 -4.95 -10.46 9.64
N ILE A 80 -5.20 -9.48 8.77
CA ILE A 80 -4.75 -9.53 7.37
C ILE A 80 -3.39 -8.87 7.16
N CYS A 81 -3.00 -7.93 8.00
CA CYS A 81 -1.77 -7.16 7.84
C CYS A 81 -0.66 -7.59 8.81
N GLY A 82 -0.96 -7.74 10.10
CA GLY A 82 0.06 -7.98 11.12
C GLY A 82 0.93 -9.22 10.88
N CYS A 83 0.36 -10.32 10.35
CA CYS A 83 1.09 -11.55 10.02
C CYS A 83 1.90 -11.49 8.72
N SER A 84 1.87 -10.38 8.01
CA SER A 84 2.52 -10.20 6.71
C SER A 84 3.72 -9.25 6.72
N GLY A 85 4.09 -8.72 7.89
CA GLY A 85 5.12 -7.69 7.98
C GLY A 85 4.60 -6.26 7.81
N VAL A 86 3.31 -6.07 7.56
CA VAL A 86 2.71 -4.74 7.44
C VAL A 86 2.46 -4.15 8.83
N THR A 87 3.07 -2.99 9.10
CA THR A 87 2.92 -2.25 10.37
C THR A 87 2.10 -0.97 10.22
N THR A 88 1.98 -0.49 8.98
CA THR A 88 1.24 0.71 8.63
C THR A 88 0.43 0.45 7.36
N LEU A 89 -0.81 0.92 7.34
CA LEU A 89 -1.76 0.67 6.25
C LEU A 89 -2.54 1.94 5.92
N CYS A 90 -2.99 2.07 4.67
CA CYS A 90 -3.97 3.07 4.28
C CYS A 90 -5.28 2.40 3.84
N ASP A 91 -6.39 2.79 4.46
CA ASP A 91 -7.72 2.50 3.91
C ASP A 91 -7.96 3.37 2.68
N ALA A 92 -8.17 2.73 1.55
CA ALA A 92 -8.30 3.41 0.27
C ALA A 92 -9.73 3.86 -0.04
N GLY A 93 -10.36 4.52 0.93
CA GLY A 93 -11.69 5.13 0.77
C GLY A 93 -12.85 4.16 0.93
N SER A 94 -12.75 3.25 1.90
CA SER A 94 -13.89 2.42 2.29
C SER A 94 -15.04 3.24 2.85
N ALA A 95 -14.73 4.36 3.53
CA ALA A 95 -15.71 5.30 4.08
C ALA A 95 -15.76 6.61 3.30
N GLY A 96 -16.93 7.21 3.25
CA GLY A 96 -17.19 8.59 2.85
C GLY A 96 -17.64 9.45 4.01
N SER A 97 -18.08 10.69 3.75
CA SER A 97 -18.42 11.67 4.78
C SER A 97 -19.48 11.20 5.79
N SER A 98 -20.47 10.42 5.32
CA SER A 98 -21.59 9.98 6.17
C SER A 98 -21.23 8.87 7.16
N ASN A 99 -20.17 8.07 6.88
CA ASN A 99 -19.84 6.90 7.69
C ASN A 99 -18.35 6.87 8.15
N PHE A 100 -17.59 7.95 7.91
CA PHE A 100 -16.19 8.04 8.32
C PHE A 100 -16.00 7.96 9.84
N ALA A 101 -16.93 8.53 10.61
CA ALA A 101 -16.92 8.40 12.07
C ALA A 101 -17.04 6.94 12.53
N GLY A 102 -17.76 6.10 11.80
CA GLY A 102 -17.83 4.65 12.05
C GLY A 102 -16.50 3.95 11.75
N LEU A 103 -15.83 4.30 10.65
CA LEU A 103 -14.47 3.81 10.36
C LEU A 103 -13.51 4.20 11.49
N ARG A 104 -13.48 5.49 11.88
CA ARG A 104 -12.64 5.96 13.00
C ARG A 104 -12.89 5.15 14.26
N HIS A 105 -14.16 4.94 14.62
CA HIS A 105 -14.49 4.14 15.82
C HIS A 105 -13.92 2.72 15.77
N VAL A 106 -14.03 2.04 14.64
CA VAL A 106 -13.45 0.70 14.44
C VAL A 106 -11.93 0.75 14.60
N LEU A 107 -11.27 1.73 13.99
CA LEU A 107 -9.81 1.86 14.02
C LEU A 107 -9.30 2.17 15.44
N ASP A 108 -9.98 3.04 16.17
CA ASP A 108 -9.59 3.45 17.54
C ASP A 108 -9.80 2.34 18.57
N THR A 109 -10.76 1.43 18.35
CA THR A 109 -11.18 0.43 19.35
C THR A 109 -10.68 -0.98 19.05
N GLU A 110 -10.53 -1.36 17.79
CA GLU A 110 -10.28 -2.75 17.40
C GLU A 110 -8.93 -2.97 16.70
N VAL A 111 -8.17 -1.91 16.36
CA VAL A 111 -7.01 -2.01 15.48
C VAL A 111 -5.74 -1.53 16.17
N ARG A 112 -4.67 -2.36 16.11
CA ARG A 112 -3.32 -2.03 16.60
C ARG A 112 -2.38 -1.58 15.49
N THR A 113 -2.61 -2.02 14.26
CA THR A 113 -1.89 -1.58 13.05
C THR A 113 -2.10 -0.07 12.89
N ARG A 114 -1.06 0.68 12.54
CA ARG A 114 -1.21 2.11 12.24
C ARG A 114 -1.98 2.27 10.94
N VAL A 115 -3.04 3.08 10.95
CA VAL A 115 -3.89 3.29 9.77
C VAL A 115 -3.98 4.77 9.45
N ARG A 116 -3.93 5.09 8.17
CA ARG A 116 -4.39 6.33 7.54
C ARG A 116 -5.53 5.99 6.59
N ALA A 117 -6.27 6.99 6.10
CA ALA A 117 -7.40 6.75 5.21
C ALA A 117 -7.56 7.84 4.16
N PHE A 118 -7.91 7.45 2.95
CA PHE A 118 -8.56 8.35 2.01
C PHE A 118 -10.05 8.41 2.32
N VAL A 119 -10.67 9.57 2.12
CA VAL A 119 -12.13 9.73 2.22
C VAL A 119 -12.72 9.59 0.82
N ASN A 120 -13.69 8.70 0.65
CA ASN A 120 -14.36 8.53 -0.64
C ASN A 120 -15.18 9.78 -0.97
N LEU A 121 -15.17 10.20 -2.25
CA LEU A 121 -16.01 11.28 -2.74
C LEU A 121 -17.51 10.95 -2.59
N SER A 122 -17.87 9.66 -2.63
CA SER A 122 -19.20 9.21 -2.26
C SER A 122 -19.40 9.31 -0.75
N ALA A 123 -20.47 9.97 -0.32
CA ALA A 123 -20.83 10.11 1.10
C ALA A 123 -20.91 8.76 1.83
N ILE A 124 -21.32 7.70 1.15
CA ILE A 124 -21.46 6.35 1.72
C ILE A 124 -20.23 5.45 1.56
N GLY A 125 -19.15 5.98 0.98
CA GLY A 125 -17.96 5.17 0.65
C GLY A 125 -18.29 4.06 -0.35
N ILE A 126 -17.67 2.88 -0.16
CA ILE A 126 -17.91 1.69 -0.99
C ILE A 126 -19.05 0.80 -0.47
N THR A 127 -19.82 1.28 0.49
CA THR A 127 -21.01 0.57 0.99
C THR A 127 -22.01 0.39 -0.16
N GLY A 128 -22.42 -0.85 -0.41
CA GLY A 128 -23.34 -1.17 -1.49
C GLY A 128 -22.73 -1.18 -2.90
N THR A 129 -21.42 -1.09 -3.06
CA THR A 129 -20.72 -1.13 -4.36
C THR A 129 -21.18 -2.29 -5.25
N SER A 130 -21.36 -3.49 -4.69
CA SER A 130 -21.85 -4.66 -5.42
C SER A 130 -23.31 -4.54 -5.93
N ARG A 131 -24.02 -3.48 -5.54
CA ARG A 131 -25.44 -3.24 -5.85
C ARG A 131 -25.68 -1.87 -6.49
N GLY A 132 -24.67 -1.26 -7.12
CA GLY A 132 -24.77 0.05 -7.76
C GLY A 132 -24.73 1.21 -6.76
N GLY A 133 -23.97 1.07 -5.68
CA GLY A 133 -23.66 2.15 -4.73
C GLY A 133 -22.60 3.12 -5.26
N GLU A 134 -21.88 3.75 -4.35
CA GLU A 134 -20.88 4.78 -4.62
C GLU A 134 -21.45 5.96 -5.42
N LEU A 135 -20.77 6.36 -6.49
CA LEU A 135 -21.14 7.50 -7.32
C LEU A 135 -21.97 7.13 -8.57
N SER A 136 -22.45 5.88 -8.70
CA SER A 136 -23.40 5.54 -9.76
C SER A 136 -24.69 6.35 -9.67
N HIS A 137 -25.01 6.84 -8.47
CA HIS A 137 -26.09 7.79 -8.22
C HIS A 137 -25.50 9.13 -7.76
N PHE A 138 -25.55 10.15 -8.62
CA PHE A 138 -24.92 11.46 -8.38
C PHE A 138 -25.24 12.10 -7.01
N PRO A 139 -26.46 12.00 -6.44
CA PRO A 139 -26.73 12.51 -5.10
C PRO A 139 -25.85 11.95 -3.97
N TYR A 140 -25.11 10.86 -4.21
CA TYR A 140 -24.10 10.39 -3.25
C TYR A 140 -22.77 11.16 -3.33
N ALA A 141 -22.54 11.96 -4.38
CA ALA A 141 -21.37 12.84 -4.44
C ALA A 141 -21.51 13.95 -3.39
N ASP A 142 -20.57 13.99 -2.46
CA ASP A 142 -20.57 14.95 -1.33
C ASP A 142 -19.20 15.63 -1.20
N PRO A 143 -18.86 16.55 -2.14
CA PRO A 143 -17.56 17.21 -2.13
C PRO A 143 -17.33 18.04 -0.85
N GLU A 144 -18.33 18.76 -0.37
CA GLU A 144 -18.22 19.60 0.83
C GLU A 144 -18.07 18.75 2.10
N GLY A 145 -18.87 17.69 2.25
CA GLY A 145 -18.75 16.75 3.36
C GLY A 145 -17.44 16.00 3.35
N CYS A 146 -16.98 15.55 2.17
CA CYS A 146 -15.69 14.88 2.01
C CYS A 146 -14.53 15.81 2.42
N ALA A 147 -14.49 17.05 1.90
CA ALA A 147 -13.45 18.01 2.25
C ALA A 147 -13.47 18.35 3.74
N ARG A 148 -14.65 18.59 4.32
CA ARG A 148 -14.80 18.85 5.77
C ARG A 148 -14.31 17.65 6.60
N THR A 149 -14.66 16.42 6.23
CA THR A 149 -14.23 15.20 6.92
C THR A 149 -12.71 15.09 6.94
N ILE A 150 -12.04 15.41 5.83
CA ILE A 150 -10.57 15.40 5.76
C ILE A 150 -9.98 16.45 6.72
N VAL A 151 -10.47 17.68 6.68
CA VAL A 151 -9.96 18.78 7.51
C VAL A 151 -10.18 18.53 9.01
N GLU A 152 -11.30 17.92 9.38
CA GLU A 152 -11.64 17.61 10.78
C GLU A 152 -10.89 16.38 11.33
N ASN A 153 -10.24 15.57 10.48
CA ASN A 153 -9.56 14.35 10.86
C ASN A 153 -8.10 14.29 10.34
N PRO A 154 -7.25 15.30 10.63
CA PRO A 154 -5.91 15.41 10.03
C PRO A 154 -4.93 14.30 10.49
N ASP A 155 -5.23 13.65 11.59
CA ASP A 155 -4.47 12.51 12.13
C ASP A 155 -4.77 11.19 11.39
N LEU A 156 -5.90 11.09 10.71
CA LEU A 156 -6.36 9.87 10.02
C LEU A 156 -6.52 10.08 8.52
N ALA A 157 -7.26 11.12 8.10
CA ALA A 157 -7.61 11.37 6.70
C ALA A 157 -6.47 12.08 5.96
N ILE A 158 -6.08 11.54 4.78
CA ILE A 158 -4.93 12.05 4.01
C ILE A 158 -5.27 12.53 2.61
N GLY A 159 -6.49 12.29 2.12
CA GLY A 159 -6.85 12.68 0.75
C GLY A 159 -8.22 12.20 0.32
N VAL A 160 -8.54 12.42 -0.95
CA VAL A 160 -9.81 12.06 -1.59
C VAL A 160 -9.64 10.77 -2.40
N LYS A 161 -10.56 9.82 -2.26
CA LYS A 161 -10.66 8.63 -3.12
C LYS A 161 -11.75 8.80 -4.14
N LEU A 162 -11.43 8.49 -5.39
CA LEU A 162 -12.38 8.30 -6.48
C LEU A 162 -12.20 6.89 -7.07
N ARG A 163 -13.28 6.14 -7.25
CA ARG A 163 -13.29 4.96 -8.11
C ARG A 163 -13.95 5.31 -9.42
N PHE A 164 -13.15 5.35 -10.50
CA PHE A 164 -13.62 5.70 -11.83
C PHE A 164 -13.75 4.44 -12.71
N GLY A 165 -14.98 4.11 -13.07
CA GLY A 165 -15.29 2.94 -13.87
C GLY A 165 -16.79 2.72 -14.07
N PRO A 166 -17.19 1.78 -14.94
CA PRO A 166 -18.60 1.46 -15.18
C PRO A 166 -19.32 1.02 -13.91
N GLY A 167 -20.48 1.64 -13.66
CA GLY A 167 -21.28 1.37 -12.45
C GLY A 167 -20.72 1.98 -11.16
N LEU A 168 -19.60 2.71 -11.22
CA LEU A 168 -18.97 3.37 -10.08
C LEU A 168 -19.16 4.88 -10.11
N VAL A 169 -19.42 5.48 -11.26
CA VAL A 169 -19.63 6.92 -11.47
C VAL A 169 -20.91 7.17 -12.25
N TRP A 170 -21.49 8.37 -12.09
CA TRP A 170 -22.77 8.78 -12.72
C TRP A 170 -22.64 9.08 -14.22
N GLU A 171 -21.43 9.34 -14.71
CA GLU A 171 -21.16 9.61 -16.12
C GLU A 171 -19.73 9.21 -16.52
N TYR A 172 -19.53 8.99 -17.82
CA TYR A 172 -18.27 8.51 -18.39
C TYR A 172 -17.52 9.62 -19.11
N SER A 173 -17.33 10.74 -18.41
CA SER A 173 -16.50 11.87 -18.82
C SER A 173 -15.44 12.17 -17.75
N ALA A 174 -14.65 13.23 -17.93
CA ALA A 174 -13.69 13.65 -16.91
C ALA A 174 -14.33 14.41 -15.72
N GLU A 175 -15.64 14.68 -15.74
CA GLU A 175 -16.30 15.45 -14.67
C GLU A 175 -16.18 14.83 -13.25
N PRO A 176 -16.31 13.49 -13.06
CA PRO A 176 -16.05 12.91 -11.75
C PRO A 176 -14.62 13.15 -11.24
N VAL A 177 -13.62 13.12 -12.13
CA VAL A 177 -12.21 13.38 -11.77
C VAL A 177 -12.01 14.85 -11.43
N LYS A 178 -12.59 15.77 -12.21
CA LYS A 178 -12.56 17.21 -11.92
C LYS A 178 -13.23 17.53 -10.58
N LEU A 179 -14.35 16.87 -10.28
CA LEU A 179 -15.03 17.05 -9.00
C LEU A 179 -14.17 16.55 -7.83
N ALA A 180 -13.58 15.34 -7.95
CA ALA A 180 -12.69 14.80 -6.93
C ALA A 180 -11.45 15.68 -6.72
N ARG A 181 -10.85 16.22 -7.80
CA ARG A 181 -9.70 17.14 -7.68
C ARG A 181 -10.09 18.46 -6.99
N ARG A 182 -11.24 19.07 -7.38
CA ARG A 182 -11.75 20.25 -6.67
C ARG A 182 -12.00 20.00 -5.20
N THR A 183 -12.57 18.83 -4.86
CA THR A 183 -12.79 18.41 -3.47
C THR A 183 -11.48 18.36 -2.69
N ALA A 184 -10.44 17.79 -3.28
CA ALA A 184 -9.12 17.72 -2.65
C ALA A 184 -8.47 19.12 -2.52
N ASP A 185 -8.74 20.04 -3.46
CA ASP A 185 -8.31 21.44 -3.33
C ASP A 185 -9.06 22.15 -2.20
N MET A 186 -10.36 21.92 -2.03
CA MET A 186 -11.17 22.43 -0.91
C MET A 186 -10.66 21.92 0.45
N ALA A 187 -10.10 20.71 0.49
CA ALA A 187 -9.50 20.12 1.69
C ALA A 187 -8.05 20.58 1.95
N GLY A 188 -7.58 21.65 1.30
CA GLY A 188 -6.24 22.20 1.47
C GLY A 188 -5.20 21.68 0.49
N GLY A 189 -5.63 21.13 -0.65
CA GLY A 189 -4.73 20.64 -1.69
C GLY A 189 -4.15 19.24 -1.39
N VAL A 190 -4.85 18.45 -0.63
CA VAL A 190 -4.48 17.05 -0.33
C VAL A 190 -4.44 16.19 -1.60
N PRO A 191 -3.73 15.05 -1.60
CA PRO A 191 -3.72 14.15 -2.75
C PRO A 191 -5.09 13.54 -3.05
N MET A 192 -5.31 13.24 -4.34
CA MET A 192 -6.42 12.44 -4.82
C MET A 192 -5.89 11.07 -5.25
N MET A 193 -6.52 9.98 -4.84
CA MET A 193 -6.26 8.63 -5.34
C MET A 193 -7.39 8.20 -6.28
N MET A 194 -7.04 7.91 -7.53
CA MET A 194 -7.99 7.51 -8.56
C MET A 194 -7.79 6.04 -8.98
N HIS A 195 -8.81 5.22 -8.80
CA HIS A 195 -8.91 3.88 -9.39
C HIS A 195 -9.25 4.00 -10.89
N ILE A 196 -8.57 3.24 -11.74
CA ILE A 196 -8.67 3.37 -13.19
C ILE A 196 -9.08 2.08 -13.93
N THR A 197 -9.22 0.96 -13.23
CA THR A 197 -9.55 -0.32 -13.88
C THR A 197 -10.92 -0.26 -14.54
N ASP A 198 -10.97 -0.75 -15.78
CA ASP A 198 -12.14 -0.67 -16.65
C ASP A 198 -12.61 0.76 -16.96
N SER A 199 -11.69 1.75 -16.93
CA SER A 199 -12.03 3.11 -17.32
C SER A 199 -12.72 3.15 -18.69
N PRO A 200 -13.87 3.82 -18.80
CA PRO A 200 -14.60 3.94 -20.07
C PRO A 200 -13.95 4.94 -21.05
N ILE A 201 -13.01 5.76 -20.59
CA ILE A 201 -12.28 6.74 -21.41
C ILE A 201 -10.76 6.58 -21.24
N PRO A 202 -9.96 7.04 -22.21
CA PRO A 202 -8.51 6.92 -22.18
C PRO A 202 -7.88 7.57 -20.95
N LEU A 203 -6.89 6.90 -20.36
CA LEU A 203 -6.18 7.39 -19.17
C LEU A 203 -5.59 8.81 -19.32
N PRO A 204 -5.02 9.23 -20.46
CA PRO A 204 -4.54 10.59 -20.63
C PRO A 204 -5.60 11.66 -20.36
N ALA A 205 -6.86 11.43 -20.80
CA ALA A 205 -7.97 12.35 -20.55
C ALA A 205 -8.37 12.49 -19.07
N LEU A 206 -7.94 11.56 -18.21
CA LEU A 206 -8.12 11.62 -16.77
C LEU A 206 -6.92 12.29 -16.08
N ILE A 207 -5.71 11.92 -16.49
CA ILE A 207 -4.45 12.42 -15.90
C ILE A 207 -4.30 13.94 -16.07
N GLU A 208 -4.77 14.53 -17.18
CA GLU A 208 -4.68 15.98 -17.41
C GLU A 208 -5.37 16.84 -16.33
N HIS A 209 -6.27 16.22 -15.53
CA HIS A 209 -6.97 16.87 -14.41
C HIS A 209 -6.34 16.57 -13.05
N MET A 210 -5.23 15.83 -13.01
CA MET A 210 -4.50 15.48 -11.79
C MET A 210 -3.33 16.45 -11.55
N LYS A 211 -2.83 16.48 -10.33
CA LYS A 211 -1.69 17.31 -9.91
C LYS A 211 -0.55 16.44 -9.37
N PRO A 212 0.70 16.93 -9.38
CA PRO A 212 1.80 16.25 -8.69
C PRO A 212 1.41 15.87 -7.25
N GLY A 213 1.66 14.61 -6.89
CA GLY A 213 1.23 14.01 -5.62
C GLY A 213 -0.09 13.24 -5.68
N ASP A 214 -0.90 13.43 -6.73
CA ASP A 214 -2.08 12.59 -6.96
C ASP A 214 -1.66 11.19 -7.39
N ILE A 215 -2.52 10.20 -7.14
CA ILE A 215 -2.21 8.77 -7.28
C ILE A 215 -3.14 8.14 -8.31
N VAL A 216 -2.56 7.55 -9.34
CA VAL A 216 -3.22 6.60 -10.25
C VAL A 216 -2.99 5.21 -9.69
N THR A 217 -4.03 4.59 -9.14
CA THR A 217 -3.90 3.25 -8.55
C THR A 217 -4.37 2.16 -9.53
N HIS A 218 -3.81 0.95 -9.38
CA HIS A 218 -4.00 -0.20 -10.27
C HIS A 218 -3.30 -0.05 -11.63
N CYS A 219 -2.10 0.51 -11.63
CA CYS A 219 -1.41 0.83 -12.88
C CYS A 219 -1.12 -0.40 -13.77
N TYR A 220 -1.10 -1.61 -13.22
CA TYR A 220 -0.81 -2.84 -13.96
C TYR A 220 -2.04 -3.68 -14.34
N HIS A 221 -3.25 -3.08 -14.34
CA HIS A 221 -4.43 -3.83 -14.79
C HIS A 221 -4.38 -4.19 -16.28
N GLY A 222 -4.90 -5.37 -16.63
CA GLY A 222 -4.93 -5.86 -18.01
C GLY A 222 -6.11 -5.37 -18.87
N ARG A 223 -6.92 -4.42 -18.38
CA ARG A 223 -8.11 -3.92 -19.08
C ARG A 223 -7.76 -2.83 -20.10
N ALA A 224 -8.75 -2.34 -20.84
CA ALA A 224 -8.59 -1.21 -21.76
C ALA A 224 -8.25 0.10 -21.01
N HIS A 225 -7.71 1.08 -21.73
CA HIS A 225 -7.44 2.43 -21.22
C HIS A 225 -6.49 2.53 -20.01
N GLY A 226 -5.67 1.49 -19.77
CA GLY A 226 -4.59 1.52 -18.79
C GLY A 226 -3.35 2.28 -19.29
N ILE A 227 -2.21 2.07 -18.64
CA ILE A 227 -0.94 2.77 -18.94
C ILE A 227 -0.39 2.53 -20.36
N MET A 228 -0.86 1.49 -21.05
CA MET A 228 -0.51 1.16 -22.44
C MET A 228 -1.69 1.30 -23.41
N GLY A 229 -2.76 1.96 -23.00
CA GLY A 229 -3.95 2.14 -23.82
C GLY A 229 -4.62 0.80 -24.22
N GLN A 230 -5.31 0.84 -25.37
CA GLN A 230 -6.02 -0.34 -25.90
C GLN A 230 -5.08 -1.38 -26.50
N GLU A 231 -4.02 -0.96 -27.14
CA GLU A 231 -3.04 -1.83 -27.83
C GLU A 231 -2.22 -2.68 -26.83
N LYS A 232 -2.10 -2.23 -25.60
CA LYS A 232 -1.41 -2.92 -24.50
C LYS A 232 0.02 -3.36 -24.85
N GLN A 233 0.69 -2.62 -25.74
CA GLN A 233 2.01 -2.96 -26.25
C GLN A 233 3.08 -1.97 -25.79
N PHE A 234 2.81 -0.68 -25.93
CA PHE A 234 3.74 0.37 -25.56
C PHE A 234 3.13 1.31 -24.53
N LEU A 235 3.98 1.82 -23.63
CA LEU A 235 3.59 2.86 -22.69
C LEU A 235 3.10 4.10 -23.43
N LEU A 236 2.02 4.68 -22.94
CA LEU A 236 1.56 5.97 -23.41
C LEU A 236 2.56 7.05 -22.99
N LYS A 237 2.89 7.93 -23.92
CA LYS A 237 3.82 9.04 -23.67
C LYS A 237 3.34 9.91 -22.52
N GLU A 238 2.05 10.19 -22.46
CA GLU A 238 1.39 10.99 -21.43
C GLU A 238 1.53 10.37 -20.04
N VAL A 239 1.51 9.04 -19.93
CA VAL A 239 1.72 8.31 -18.68
C VAL A 239 3.15 8.50 -18.17
N VAL A 240 4.14 8.37 -19.05
CA VAL A 240 5.55 8.56 -18.71
C VAL A 240 5.83 10.01 -18.31
N GLU A 241 5.25 10.98 -19.03
CA GLU A 241 5.37 12.40 -18.72
C GLU A 241 4.68 12.75 -17.40
N ALA A 242 3.50 12.20 -17.14
CA ALA A 242 2.78 12.37 -15.87
C ALA A 242 3.57 11.84 -14.66
N GLN A 243 4.16 10.66 -14.76
CA GLN A 243 5.01 10.11 -13.69
C GLN A 243 6.21 11.01 -13.44
N ARG A 244 6.88 11.50 -14.49
CA ARG A 244 7.99 12.46 -14.36
C ARG A 244 7.57 13.80 -13.77
N ALA A 245 6.33 14.21 -14.02
CA ALA A 245 5.75 15.42 -13.44
C ALA A 245 5.32 15.24 -11.96
N GLY A 246 5.41 14.03 -11.41
CA GLY A 246 5.11 13.76 -10.00
C GLY A 246 3.74 13.16 -9.74
N ILE A 247 3.00 12.72 -10.77
CA ILE A 247 1.85 11.83 -10.57
C ILE A 247 2.38 10.47 -10.13
N ILE A 248 1.80 9.91 -9.08
CA ILE A 248 2.21 8.66 -8.48
C ILE A 248 1.45 7.51 -9.13
N PHE A 249 2.16 6.46 -9.52
CA PHE A 249 1.56 5.24 -10.06
C PHE A 249 1.70 4.11 -9.03
N ASP A 250 0.56 3.68 -8.50
CA ASP A 250 0.48 2.66 -7.47
C ASP A 250 0.08 1.31 -8.07
N CYS A 251 0.78 0.25 -7.66
CA CYS A 251 0.57 -1.11 -8.15
C CYS A 251 -0.83 -1.64 -7.80
N ALA A 252 -1.21 -1.59 -6.52
CA ALA A 252 -2.48 -2.05 -5.95
C ALA A 252 -3.03 -3.31 -6.64
N HIS A 253 -2.48 -4.46 -6.26
CA HIS A 253 -2.74 -5.74 -6.94
C HIS A 253 -4.23 -6.06 -7.14
N GLY A 254 -5.01 -6.05 -6.05
CA GLY A 254 -6.44 -6.30 -6.05
C GLY A 254 -6.90 -7.61 -6.71
N ARG A 255 -8.21 -7.79 -6.72
CA ARG A 255 -8.83 -8.97 -7.32
C ARG A 255 -8.75 -8.98 -8.85
N ASN A 256 -8.81 -7.78 -9.50
CA ASN A 256 -9.00 -7.64 -10.95
C ASN A 256 -7.99 -6.68 -11.59
N HIS A 257 -6.89 -6.32 -10.91
CA HIS A 257 -6.12 -5.12 -11.25
C HIS A 257 -4.63 -5.38 -11.49
N PHE A 258 -4.23 -6.65 -11.63
CA PHE A 258 -2.82 -7.03 -11.73
C PHE A 258 -2.64 -8.11 -12.80
N ASN A 259 -1.99 -7.76 -13.89
CA ASN A 259 -1.80 -8.64 -15.04
C ASN A 259 -0.31 -8.83 -15.32
N PHE A 260 0.13 -10.09 -15.38
CA PHE A 260 1.55 -10.43 -15.54
C PHE A 260 2.16 -9.91 -16.84
N ARG A 261 1.42 -9.97 -17.95
CA ARG A 261 1.91 -9.47 -19.24
C ARG A 261 2.06 -7.94 -19.25
N MET A 262 1.19 -7.23 -18.53
CA MET A 262 1.30 -5.79 -18.38
C MET A 262 2.51 -5.41 -17.55
N ILE A 263 2.80 -6.15 -16.47
CA ILE A 263 3.99 -5.95 -15.64
C ILE A 263 5.26 -6.16 -16.44
N GLU A 264 5.40 -7.32 -17.09
CA GLU A 264 6.55 -7.66 -17.91
C GLU A 264 6.85 -6.55 -18.92
N ARG A 265 5.84 -6.18 -19.72
CA ARG A 265 5.98 -5.13 -20.74
C ARG A 265 6.29 -3.74 -20.15
N ALA A 266 5.73 -3.41 -18.99
CA ALA A 266 6.00 -2.14 -18.33
C ALA A 266 7.44 -2.08 -17.82
N LEU A 267 7.91 -3.14 -17.14
CA LEU A 267 9.28 -3.23 -16.64
C LEU A 267 10.30 -3.23 -17.76
N ASP A 268 10.06 -3.96 -18.86
CA ASP A 268 10.91 -3.97 -20.06
C ASP A 268 11.06 -2.58 -20.70
N GLN A 269 10.07 -1.72 -20.55
CA GLN A 269 10.08 -0.33 -21.01
C GLN A 269 10.56 0.66 -19.94
N GLY A 270 11.03 0.16 -18.79
CA GLY A 270 11.56 0.98 -17.70
C GLY A 270 10.52 1.67 -16.84
N PHE A 271 9.23 1.29 -16.93
CA PHE A 271 8.18 1.85 -16.09
C PHE A 271 8.03 1.02 -14.81
N LEU A 272 8.40 1.63 -13.69
CA LEU A 272 8.28 1.06 -12.35
C LEU A 272 7.13 1.74 -11.60
N PRO A 273 6.35 1.01 -10.76
CA PRO A 273 5.33 1.64 -9.95
C PRO A 273 6.00 2.46 -8.85
N ASP A 274 5.45 3.59 -8.46
CA ASP A 274 6.01 4.39 -7.38
C ASP A 274 5.79 3.75 -6.01
N THR A 275 4.69 3.01 -5.85
CA THR A 275 4.36 2.22 -4.66
C THR A 275 3.89 0.81 -5.03
N ILE A 276 4.17 -0.12 -4.13
CA ILE A 276 3.69 -1.50 -4.20
C ILE A 276 2.70 -1.68 -3.05
N SER A 277 1.46 -1.99 -3.39
CA SER A 277 0.36 -2.14 -2.46
C SER A 277 -0.56 -3.27 -2.87
N THR A 278 -1.53 -3.60 -2.05
CA THR A 278 -2.28 -4.84 -2.19
C THR A 278 -3.69 -4.68 -2.74
N ASP A 279 -4.39 -3.59 -2.45
CA ASP A 279 -5.85 -3.53 -2.55
C ASP A 279 -6.51 -4.72 -1.80
N LEU A 280 -6.01 -4.97 -0.57
CA LEU A 280 -6.39 -6.13 0.21
C LEU A 280 -7.81 -5.99 0.74
N THR A 281 -8.59 -7.04 0.51
CA THR A 281 -9.94 -7.23 1.05
C THR A 281 -9.97 -8.56 1.80
N VAL A 282 -11.02 -8.81 2.58
CA VAL A 282 -11.19 -10.12 3.24
C VAL A 282 -11.17 -11.27 2.23
N THR A 283 -11.77 -11.08 1.06
CA THR A 283 -11.81 -12.12 0.01
C THR A 283 -10.43 -12.37 -0.58
N THR A 284 -9.71 -11.32 -0.96
CA THR A 284 -8.38 -11.46 -1.60
C THR A 284 -7.31 -11.93 -0.63
N ALA A 285 -7.49 -11.70 0.67
CA ALA A 285 -6.62 -12.21 1.73
C ALA A 285 -6.84 -13.70 2.03
N THR A 286 -8.06 -14.23 1.79
CA THR A 286 -8.43 -15.61 2.16
C THR A 286 -8.54 -16.57 0.97
N GLN A 287 -8.83 -16.04 -0.21
CA GLN A 287 -9.04 -16.82 -1.45
C GLN A 287 -8.03 -16.47 -2.56
N GLY A 288 -7.18 -15.47 -2.33
CA GLY A 288 -6.25 -14.94 -3.33
C GLY A 288 -6.94 -14.10 -4.41
N PRO A 289 -6.21 -13.69 -5.44
CA PRO A 289 -4.80 -14.00 -5.73
C PRO A 289 -3.78 -13.14 -4.95
N VAL A 290 -4.21 -12.16 -4.14
CA VAL A 290 -3.32 -11.22 -3.44
C VAL A 290 -2.61 -11.89 -2.27
N TRP A 291 -3.37 -12.49 -1.35
CA TRP A 291 -2.96 -13.08 -0.08
C TRP A 291 -2.42 -12.05 0.92
N ASP A 292 -1.31 -11.41 0.60
CA ASP A 292 -0.62 -10.42 1.42
C ASP A 292 0.35 -9.55 0.58
N LEU A 293 0.91 -8.52 1.18
CA LEU A 293 1.90 -7.65 0.53
C LEU A 293 3.20 -8.38 0.16
N PRO A 294 3.81 -9.27 0.99
CA PRO A 294 4.97 -10.06 0.60
C PRO A 294 4.75 -10.94 -0.64
N THR A 295 3.54 -11.45 -0.84
CA THR A 295 3.19 -12.20 -2.06
C THR A 295 3.20 -11.29 -3.29
N THR A 296 2.65 -10.07 -3.19
CA THR A 296 2.74 -9.06 -4.26
C THR A 296 4.19 -8.67 -4.55
N MET A 297 4.99 -8.43 -3.51
CA MET A 297 6.44 -8.18 -3.62
C MET A 297 7.18 -9.33 -4.33
N SER A 298 6.82 -10.57 -4.00
CA SER A 298 7.43 -11.78 -4.61
C SER A 298 7.11 -11.92 -6.09
N LYS A 299 5.91 -11.50 -6.53
CA LYS A 299 5.55 -11.46 -7.96
C LYS A 299 6.42 -10.47 -8.71
N LEU A 300 6.58 -9.26 -8.18
CA LEU A 300 7.44 -8.25 -8.81
C LEU A 300 8.93 -8.64 -8.79
N LEU A 301 9.38 -9.34 -7.74
CA LEU A 301 10.72 -9.91 -7.69
C LEU A 301 10.94 -10.96 -8.77
N HIS A 302 9.92 -11.76 -9.11
CA HIS A 302 9.97 -12.74 -10.21
C HIS A 302 10.20 -12.05 -11.57
N PHE A 303 9.54 -10.91 -11.80
CA PHE A 303 9.70 -10.12 -13.02
C PHE A 303 10.97 -9.26 -13.05
N GLY A 304 11.87 -9.43 -12.08
CA GLY A 304 13.20 -8.80 -12.10
C GLY A 304 13.29 -7.43 -11.44
N LEU A 305 12.24 -6.96 -10.75
CA LEU A 305 12.36 -5.73 -9.97
C LEU A 305 13.38 -5.97 -8.83
N PRO A 306 14.44 -5.13 -8.70
CA PRO A 306 15.44 -5.30 -7.64
C PRO A 306 14.83 -5.27 -6.24
N LEU A 307 15.33 -6.11 -5.34
CA LEU A 307 14.79 -6.25 -3.99
C LEU A 307 14.82 -4.92 -3.22
N GLU A 308 15.86 -4.12 -3.39
CA GLU A 308 16.00 -2.80 -2.78
C GLU A 308 14.90 -1.83 -3.27
N GLU A 309 14.56 -1.89 -4.57
CA GLU A 309 13.46 -1.10 -5.13
C GLU A 309 12.10 -1.58 -4.61
N ILE A 310 11.91 -2.90 -4.47
CA ILE A 310 10.70 -3.46 -3.87
C ILE A 310 10.55 -2.98 -2.43
N VAL A 311 11.61 -3.05 -1.62
CA VAL A 311 11.59 -2.57 -0.23
C VAL A 311 11.29 -1.08 -0.17
N ARG A 312 11.97 -0.25 -0.96
CA ARG A 312 11.72 1.20 -1.00
C ARG A 312 10.27 1.54 -1.31
N ARG A 313 9.66 0.84 -2.28
CA ARG A 313 8.29 1.05 -2.78
C ARG A 313 7.22 0.44 -1.88
N SER A 314 7.61 -0.39 -0.92
CA SER A 314 6.72 -1.00 0.10
C SER A 314 7.00 -0.46 1.51
N THR A 315 7.87 0.54 1.68
CA THR A 315 8.23 1.13 2.98
C THR A 315 8.29 2.66 2.90
N ALA A 316 9.41 3.23 2.49
CA ALA A 316 9.65 4.67 2.53
C ALA A 316 8.79 5.46 1.54
N ALA A 317 8.55 4.95 0.34
CA ALA A 317 7.76 5.66 -0.66
C ALA A 317 6.30 5.86 -0.20
N PRO A 318 5.56 4.80 0.19
CA PRO A 318 4.21 4.98 0.72
C PRO A 318 4.19 5.75 2.05
N ALA A 319 5.19 5.60 2.93
CA ALA A 319 5.27 6.37 4.17
C ALA A 319 5.33 7.89 3.91
N ARG A 320 6.09 8.32 2.90
CA ARG A 320 6.17 9.73 2.48
C ARG A 320 4.82 10.24 1.98
N ILE A 321 4.12 9.47 1.15
CA ILE A 321 2.80 9.84 0.61
C ILE A 321 1.78 10.00 1.74
N MET A 322 1.88 9.16 2.77
CA MET A 322 0.99 9.20 3.94
C MET A 322 1.38 10.29 4.96
N GLY A 323 2.40 11.12 4.70
CA GLY A 323 2.90 12.13 5.63
C GLY A 323 3.57 11.54 6.88
N LEU A 324 4.12 10.33 6.78
CA LEU A 324 4.76 9.60 7.89
C LEU A 324 6.28 9.46 7.71
N GLU A 325 6.87 10.18 6.74
CA GLU A 325 8.30 10.19 6.52
C GLU A 325 9.07 10.55 7.80
N GLY A 326 10.15 9.83 8.07
CA GLY A 326 10.94 9.99 9.30
C GLY A 326 10.34 9.33 10.55
N THR A 327 9.05 8.96 10.50
CA THR A 327 8.37 8.25 11.59
C THR A 327 8.36 6.75 11.35
N VAL A 328 8.01 6.32 10.13
CA VAL A 328 7.98 4.92 9.70
C VAL A 328 8.64 4.76 8.32
N GLY A 329 8.77 3.53 7.84
CA GLY A 329 9.33 3.21 6.52
C GLY A 329 10.86 3.33 6.44
N SER A 330 11.55 3.49 7.57
CA SER A 330 13.01 3.49 7.68
C SER A 330 13.45 2.99 9.05
N LEU A 331 14.67 2.44 9.11
CA LEU A 331 15.35 1.98 10.34
C LEU A 331 16.29 3.05 10.92
N ARG A 332 16.15 4.31 10.51
CA ARG A 332 16.97 5.40 11.03
C ARG A 332 16.77 5.57 12.54
N PRO A 333 17.83 5.85 13.31
CA PRO A 333 17.70 6.20 14.72
C PRO A 333 16.67 7.33 14.91
N GLY A 334 15.76 7.15 15.87
CA GLY A 334 14.63 8.05 16.15
C GLY A 334 13.32 7.65 15.47
N ALA A 335 13.33 6.88 14.38
CA ALA A 335 12.11 6.33 13.80
C ALA A 335 11.42 5.34 14.76
N ASN A 336 10.14 5.08 14.55
CA ASN A 336 9.44 4.01 15.26
C ASN A 336 10.14 2.68 14.99
N ALA A 337 10.23 1.83 16.00
CA ALA A 337 10.77 0.48 15.84
C ALA A 337 9.71 -0.43 15.18
N ASP A 338 9.37 -0.07 13.94
CA ASP A 338 8.53 -0.84 13.03
C ASP A 338 9.49 -1.65 12.13
N ILE A 339 9.55 -2.96 12.37
CA ILE A 339 10.53 -3.86 11.74
C ILE A 339 9.81 -5.09 11.22
N SER A 340 10.15 -5.49 9.99
CA SER A 340 9.70 -6.74 9.40
C SER A 340 10.88 -7.63 9.08
N VAL A 341 10.82 -8.87 9.55
CA VAL A 341 11.84 -9.90 9.32
C VAL A 341 11.26 -10.93 8.37
N PHE A 342 12.00 -11.25 7.31
CA PHE A 342 11.56 -12.18 6.27
C PHE A 342 12.56 -13.31 6.05
N GLU A 343 12.03 -14.45 5.68
CA GLU A 343 12.77 -15.48 4.97
C GLU A 343 12.60 -15.24 3.47
N LEU A 344 13.69 -15.15 2.72
CA LEU A 344 13.66 -15.24 1.27
C LEU A 344 13.86 -16.71 0.88
N ARG A 345 12.75 -17.43 0.78
CA ARG A 345 12.78 -18.88 0.52
C ARG A 345 12.96 -19.15 -0.97
N GLU A 346 13.93 -20.01 -1.28
CA GLU A 346 14.11 -20.56 -2.61
C GLU A 346 13.24 -21.78 -2.81
N GLY A 347 12.72 -21.97 -4.05
CA GLY A 347 11.85 -23.10 -4.37
C GLY A 347 11.07 -22.88 -5.66
N ALA A 348 9.98 -23.62 -5.82
CA ALA A 348 9.04 -23.47 -6.93
C ALA A 348 7.67 -23.07 -6.36
N PHE A 349 7.32 -21.79 -6.52
CA PHE A 349 6.10 -21.23 -5.95
C PHE A 349 5.15 -20.81 -7.06
N GLU A 350 4.01 -21.49 -7.16
CA GLU A 350 2.95 -21.07 -8.07
C GLU A 350 2.32 -19.77 -7.53
N LEU A 351 2.36 -18.72 -8.35
CA LEU A 351 1.73 -17.43 -8.08
C LEU A 351 0.79 -17.08 -9.22
N ARG A 352 -0.35 -16.47 -8.90
CA ARG A 352 -1.41 -16.10 -9.86
C ARG A 352 -1.57 -14.60 -9.95
N ASP A 353 -1.90 -14.14 -11.15
CA ASP A 353 -2.39 -12.78 -11.36
C ASP A 353 -3.92 -12.67 -11.18
N SER A 354 -4.45 -11.49 -11.49
CA SER A 354 -5.88 -11.21 -11.39
C SER A 354 -6.72 -11.79 -12.54
N ASP A 355 -6.10 -12.15 -13.66
CA ASP A 355 -6.76 -12.70 -14.84
C ASP A 355 -6.68 -14.24 -14.87
N GLY A 356 -5.99 -14.86 -13.90
CA GLY A 356 -5.86 -16.32 -13.75
C GLY A 356 -4.59 -16.90 -14.39
N ASP A 357 -3.74 -16.07 -15.00
CA ASP A 357 -2.43 -16.50 -15.49
C ASP A 357 -1.54 -16.88 -14.29
N THR A 358 -0.70 -17.90 -14.44
CA THR A 358 0.19 -18.41 -13.40
C THR A 358 1.65 -18.34 -13.80
N ILE A 359 2.51 -18.08 -12.82
CA ILE A 359 3.96 -18.17 -12.93
C ILE A 359 4.51 -19.12 -11.86
N VAL A 360 5.70 -19.67 -12.08
CA VAL A 360 6.45 -20.42 -11.07
C VAL A 360 7.64 -19.54 -10.63
N ALA A 361 7.46 -18.87 -9.50
CA ALA A 361 8.53 -18.05 -8.94
C ALA A 361 9.60 -18.92 -8.25
N LYS A 362 10.86 -18.58 -8.45
CA LYS A 362 12.02 -19.30 -7.84
C LYS A 362 12.26 -18.86 -6.39
N ARG A 363 11.75 -17.70 -5.98
CA ARG A 363 11.93 -17.10 -4.66
C ARG A 363 10.64 -16.51 -4.15
N ARG A 364 10.41 -16.62 -2.85
CA ARG A 364 9.24 -16.03 -2.18
C ARG A 364 9.65 -15.40 -0.86
N LEU A 365 9.15 -14.20 -0.60
CA LEU A 365 9.23 -13.53 0.71
C LEU A 365 8.17 -14.10 1.65
N LEU A 366 8.59 -14.59 2.78
CA LEU A 366 7.71 -15.14 3.80
C LEU A 366 7.97 -14.39 5.12
N ALA A 367 6.94 -13.73 5.65
CA ALA A 367 7.08 -13.03 6.92
C ALA A 367 7.43 -14.00 8.06
N HIS A 368 8.47 -13.69 8.80
CA HIS A 368 8.92 -14.44 9.96
C HIS A 368 8.57 -13.72 11.26
N LEU A 369 8.79 -12.40 11.31
CA LEU A 369 8.45 -11.59 12.47
C LEU A 369 7.96 -10.22 12.02
N THR A 370 6.91 -9.72 12.66
CA THR A 370 6.45 -8.35 12.55
C THR A 370 6.55 -7.66 13.91
N MET A 371 7.25 -6.54 13.94
CA MET A 371 7.39 -5.70 15.12
C MET A 371 6.83 -4.31 14.83
N LYS A 372 6.00 -3.80 15.73
CA LYS A 372 5.45 -2.45 15.67
C LYS A 372 5.73 -1.70 16.97
N ASP A 373 6.25 -0.49 16.87
CA ASP A 373 6.62 0.35 18.02
C ASP A 373 7.47 -0.42 19.06
N GLY A 374 8.40 -1.27 18.59
CA GLY A 374 9.28 -2.10 19.41
C GLY A 374 8.63 -3.33 20.04
N ARG A 375 7.38 -3.64 19.72
CA ARG A 375 6.65 -4.82 20.24
C ARG A 375 6.43 -5.83 19.12
N VAL A 376 6.76 -7.08 19.38
CA VAL A 376 6.46 -8.20 18.47
C VAL A 376 4.95 -8.38 18.39
N CYS A 377 4.39 -8.20 17.19
CA CYS A 377 2.96 -8.39 16.91
C CYS A 377 2.68 -9.77 16.31
N TYR A 378 3.66 -10.32 15.60
CA TYR A 378 3.57 -11.62 14.98
C TYR A 378 4.95 -12.26 14.93
N GLU A 379 5.01 -13.55 15.17
CA GLU A 379 6.17 -14.40 14.98
C GLU A 379 5.69 -15.73 14.43
N ARG A 380 6.27 -16.15 13.29
CA ARG A 380 5.91 -17.41 12.65
C ARG A 380 6.35 -18.57 13.54
N PRO A 381 5.46 -19.56 13.81
CA PRO A 381 5.86 -20.78 14.51
C PRO A 381 6.99 -21.53 13.78
N GLU A 382 7.93 -22.11 14.53
CA GLU A 382 8.98 -22.93 13.94
C GLU A 382 8.37 -24.13 13.20
N GLY A 383 8.89 -24.42 12.01
CA GLY A 383 8.48 -25.59 11.22
C GLY A 383 7.25 -25.37 10.31
N THR A 384 6.76 -24.12 10.13
CA THR A 384 5.63 -23.78 9.22
C THR A 384 6.07 -23.09 7.92
#